data_d90c04fad80bdabe1878edacb36d44ea
#
_entry.id   d90c04fad80bdabe1878edacb36d44ea
#
_cell.length_a   1.000
_cell.length_b   1.000
_cell.length_c   1.000
_cell.angle_alpha   90.00
_cell.angle_beta   90.00
_cell.angle_gamma   90.00
#
_symmetry.space_group_name_H-M   'P 1'
#
loop_
_entity.id
_entity.type
_entity.pdbx_description
1 polymer ?
#
loop_
_entity_poly.entity_id
_entity_poly.type
_entity_poly.pdbx_seq_one_letter_code
_entity_poly.pdbx_strand_id
1 'polypeptide(L)'
;MNKRQMIRAIGPNGPFIVKGQTAKSLRALVTAGSNGVTAMEVTCWALRFSAYCWELRHKHGLVIDTLREDHDGGWHGRHVLRSPVTILEGTSDE
;
A
#
# COMPACT_ATOMS: atom_id res chain seq x y z
N MET A 1 -21.98 8.79 -5.83
CA MET A 1 -21.68 7.54 -6.38
C MET A 1 -20.33 7.06 -6.01
N ASN A 2 -20.29 5.85 -5.53
CA ASN A 2 -19.06 5.31 -5.09
C ASN A 2 -18.39 4.61 -6.19
N LYS A 3 -17.28 5.11 -6.58
CA LYS A 3 -16.49 4.40 -7.53
C LYS A 3 -15.27 3.94 -6.84
N ARG A 4 -14.80 2.78 -7.21
CA ARG A 4 -13.63 2.22 -6.63
C ARG A 4 -12.44 2.51 -7.46
N GLN A 5 -11.34 2.77 -6.80
CA GLN A 5 -10.08 2.79 -7.49
C GLN A 5 -9.73 1.36 -7.88
N MET A 6 -9.15 1.17 -9.03
CA MET A 6 -8.66 -0.11 -9.47
C MET A 6 -7.27 0.09 -10.06
N ILE A 7 -6.36 -0.80 -9.72
CA ILE A 7 -5.00 -0.74 -10.23
C ILE A 7 -4.61 -2.11 -10.78
N ARG A 8 -4.07 -2.12 -11.99
CA ARG A 8 -3.45 -3.30 -12.56
C ARG A 8 -1.95 -3.11 -12.47
N ALA A 9 -1.26 -4.12 -11.98
CA ALA A 9 0.17 -4.02 -11.72
C ALA A 9 0.86 -5.34 -11.98
N ILE A 10 2.17 -5.31 -12.09
CA ILE A 10 2.99 -6.51 -12.16
C ILE A 10 3.90 -6.51 -10.95
N GLY A 11 3.85 -7.58 -10.20
CA GLY A 11 4.71 -7.80 -9.04
C GLY A 11 5.54 -9.06 -9.20
N PRO A 12 6.13 -9.54 -8.10
CA PRO A 12 7.03 -10.71 -8.16
C PRO A 12 6.35 -11.98 -8.65
N ASN A 13 5.05 -12.10 -8.41
CA ASN A 13 4.30 -13.28 -8.83
C ASN A 13 3.52 -13.06 -10.13
N GLY A 14 3.80 -11.98 -10.83
CA GLY A 14 3.16 -11.69 -12.11
C GLY A 14 2.08 -10.63 -11.99
N PRO A 15 1.19 -10.55 -12.98
CA PRO A 15 0.15 -9.52 -12.97
C PRO A 15 -0.87 -9.73 -11.86
N PHE A 16 -1.36 -8.64 -11.32
CA PHE A 16 -2.44 -8.71 -10.33
C PHE A 16 -3.26 -7.43 -10.40
N ILE A 17 -4.45 -7.48 -9.80
CA ILE A 17 -5.38 -6.35 -9.76
C ILE A 17 -5.80 -6.14 -8.32
N VAL A 18 -5.79 -4.89 -7.88
CA VAL A 18 -6.31 -4.51 -6.57
C VAL A 18 -7.33 -3.40 -6.74
N LYS A 19 -8.25 -3.30 -5.79
CA LYS A 19 -9.34 -2.34 -5.84
C LYS A 19 -9.53 -1.66 -4.52
N GLY A 20 -10.21 -0.53 -4.55
CA GLY A 20 -10.63 0.19 -3.34
C GLY A 20 -9.46 0.68 -2.51
N GLN A 21 -9.57 0.51 -1.20
CA GLN A 21 -8.54 1.01 -0.28
C GLN A 21 -7.22 0.25 -0.44
N THR A 22 -7.28 -1.01 -0.82
CA THR A 22 -6.06 -1.77 -1.08
C THR A 22 -5.31 -1.17 -2.27
N ALA A 23 -6.04 -0.74 -3.31
CA ALA A 23 -5.42 -0.08 -4.45
C ALA A 23 -4.78 1.24 -4.06
N LYS A 24 -5.49 2.04 -3.25
CA LYS A 24 -4.92 3.30 -2.75
C LYS A 24 -3.67 3.06 -1.92
N SER A 25 -3.69 2.01 -1.11
CA SER A 25 -2.54 1.65 -0.29
C SER A 25 -1.34 1.24 -1.14
N LEU A 26 -1.58 0.46 -2.19
CA LEU A 26 -0.51 0.07 -3.10
C LEU A 26 0.09 1.31 -3.78
N ARG A 27 -0.75 2.21 -4.26
CA ARG A 27 -0.25 3.41 -4.93
C ARG A 27 0.56 4.27 -3.96
N ALA A 28 0.12 4.39 -2.72
CA ALA A 28 0.86 5.15 -1.71
C ALA A 28 2.24 4.55 -1.47
N LEU A 29 2.31 3.21 -1.38
CA LEU A 29 3.57 2.51 -1.16
C LEU A 29 4.52 2.68 -2.35
N VAL A 30 4.00 2.54 -3.56
CA VAL A 30 4.80 2.69 -4.77
C VAL A 30 5.32 4.12 -4.89
N THR A 31 4.45 5.09 -4.66
CA THR A 31 4.82 6.50 -4.76
C THR A 31 5.87 6.89 -3.71
N ALA A 32 5.74 6.39 -2.50
CA ALA A 32 6.69 6.70 -1.44
C ALA A 32 8.04 6.01 -1.62
N GLY A 33 8.04 4.85 -2.28
CA GLY A 33 9.27 4.09 -2.48
C GLY A 33 9.96 3.78 -1.16
N SER A 34 11.25 4.04 -1.09
CA SER A 34 12.03 3.75 0.10
C SER A 34 11.69 4.63 1.30
N ASN A 35 10.97 5.72 1.07
CA ASN A 35 10.53 6.57 2.19
C ASN A 35 9.43 5.91 3.01
N GLY A 36 8.69 5.01 2.39
CA GLY A 36 7.66 4.27 3.09
C GLY A 36 6.45 5.09 3.50
N VAL A 37 5.49 4.43 4.12
CA VAL A 37 4.23 5.05 4.52
C VAL A 37 3.87 4.60 5.92
N THR A 38 3.46 5.53 6.78
CA THR A 38 2.95 5.19 8.09
C THR A 38 1.43 5.24 8.09
N ALA A 39 0.82 4.52 9.02
CA ALA A 39 -0.64 4.54 9.15
C ALA A 39 -1.15 5.95 9.42
N MET A 40 -0.38 6.73 10.17
CA MET A 40 -0.78 8.09 10.50
C MET A 40 -0.87 8.98 9.25
N GLU A 41 0.02 8.76 8.29
CA GLU A 41 0.06 9.56 7.07
C GLU A 41 -1.15 9.32 6.16
N VAL A 42 -1.82 8.18 6.33
CA VAL A 42 -2.95 7.81 5.50
C VAL A 42 -4.26 7.74 6.26
N THR A 43 -4.27 8.25 7.49
CA THR A 43 -5.44 8.18 8.38
C THR A 43 -6.69 8.75 7.76
N CYS A 44 -6.55 9.79 6.95
CA CYS A 44 -7.72 10.46 6.39
C CYS A 44 -8.49 9.56 5.41
N TRP A 45 -7.88 8.51 4.90
CA TRP A 45 -8.57 7.64 3.96
C TRP A 45 -8.37 6.14 4.23
N ALA A 46 -7.46 5.78 5.11
CA ALA A 46 -7.20 4.37 5.37
C ALA A 46 -7.01 4.10 6.84
N LEU A 47 -8.12 3.88 7.54
CA LEU A 47 -8.06 3.57 8.95
C LEU A 47 -7.46 2.19 9.21
N ARG A 48 -7.46 1.32 8.22
CA ARG A 48 -6.98 -0.04 8.37
C ARG A 48 -5.79 -0.32 7.44
N PHE A 49 -4.88 0.64 7.38
CA PHE A 49 -3.75 0.53 6.45
C PHE A 49 -2.95 -0.76 6.63
N SER A 50 -2.72 -1.18 7.88
CA SER A 50 -1.97 -2.42 8.11
C SER A 50 -2.69 -3.65 7.57
N ALA A 51 -4.02 -3.65 7.56
CA ALA A 51 -4.79 -4.74 6.98
C ALA A 51 -4.62 -4.77 5.46
N TYR A 52 -4.56 -3.61 4.83
CA TYR A 52 -4.33 -3.55 3.39
C TYR A 52 -2.91 -4.00 3.03
N CYS A 53 -1.93 -3.64 3.86
CA CYS A 53 -0.57 -4.12 3.67
C CYS A 53 -0.51 -5.65 3.84
N TRP A 54 -1.25 -6.17 4.81
CA TRP A 54 -1.34 -7.62 5.03
C TRP A 54 -1.88 -8.30 3.76
N GLU A 55 -2.94 -7.74 3.19
CA GLU A 55 -3.54 -8.28 1.99
C GLU A 55 -2.55 -8.28 0.83
N LEU A 56 -1.82 -7.21 0.64
CA LEU A 56 -0.82 -7.13 -0.42
C LEU A 56 0.28 -8.18 -0.24
N ARG A 57 0.70 -8.41 1.00
CA ARG A 57 1.71 -9.44 1.28
C ARG A 57 1.19 -10.84 1.00
N HIS A 58 0.00 -11.14 1.50
CA HIS A 58 -0.47 -12.52 1.53
C HIS A 58 -1.24 -12.95 0.29
N LYS A 59 -1.90 -12.02 -0.36
CA LYS A 59 -2.64 -12.35 -1.56
C LYS A 59 -1.84 -12.12 -2.84
N HIS A 60 -0.90 -11.18 -2.78
CA HIS A 60 -0.18 -10.80 -4.00
C HIS A 60 1.33 -10.99 -3.89
N GLY A 61 1.78 -11.54 -2.78
CA GLY A 61 3.19 -11.91 -2.63
C GLY A 61 4.18 -10.76 -2.56
N LEU A 62 3.72 -9.58 -2.18
CA LEU A 62 4.61 -8.43 -2.10
C LEU A 62 5.41 -8.48 -0.80
N VAL A 63 6.65 -8.03 -0.86
CA VAL A 63 7.48 -7.91 0.32
C VAL A 63 7.34 -6.48 0.81
N ILE A 64 6.76 -6.32 1.97
CA ILE A 64 6.57 -5.02 2.61
C ILE A 64 7.17 -5.12 4.01
N ASP A 65 8.23 -4.37 4.25
CA ASP A 65 8.87 -4.34 5.56
C ASP A 65 8.19 -3.31 6.43
N THR A 66 8.13 -3.61 7.72
CA THR A 66 7.64 -2.65 8.70
C THR A 66 8.81 -2.23 9.57
N LEU A 67 9.20 -0.99 9.47
CA LEU A 67 10.32 -0.46 10.24
C LEU A 67 9.78 0.27 11.46
N ARG A 68 10.38 -0.01 12.61
CA ARG A 68 9.98 0.65 13.84
C ARG A 68 10.64 2.02 13.93
N GLU A 69 9.85 3.03 14.20
CA GLU A 69 10.34 4.37 14.44
C GLU A 69 9.88 4.84 15.80
N ASP A 70 10.83 5.21 16.66
CA ASP A 70 10.50 5.65 18.00
C ASP A 70 10.25 7.15 18.02
N HIS A 71 9.35 7.59 18.87
CA HIS A 71 9.06 8.99 19.07
C HIS A 71 8.62 9.21 20.51
N ASP A 72 8.45 10.46 20.89
CA ASP A 72 8.01 10.75 22.24
C ASP A 72 6.67 10.11 22.49
N GLY A 73 6.58 9.33 23.52
CA GLY A 73 5.34 8.67 23.90
C GLY A 73 5.13 7.32 23.26
N GLY A 74 6.07 6.81 22.46
CA GLY A 74 5.89 5.48 21.89
C GLY A 74 6.64 5.24 20.60
N TRP A 75 6.04 4.46 19.74
CA TRP A 75 6.64 4.14 18.44
C TRP A 75 5.54 3.92 17.42
N HIS A 76 5.94 3.92 16.16
CA HIS A 76 5.01 3.56 15.08
C HIS A 76 5.78 2.78 14.02
N GLY A 77 5.04 2.13 13.14
CA GLY A 77 5.62 1.37 12.04
C GLY A 77 5.60 2.16 10.74
N ARG A 78 6.69 2.09 10.00
CA ARG A 78 6.75 2.64 8.65
C ARG A 78 6.80 1.46 7.70
N HIS A 79 5.84 1.38 6.79
CA HIS A 79 5.76 0.28 5.85
C HIS A 79 6.47 0.66 4.56
N VAL A 80 7.40 -0.18 4.14
CA VAL A 80 8.21 0.09 2.95
C VAL A 80 8.06 -1.06 1.97
N LEU A 81 7.61 -0.76 0.77
CA LEU A 81 7.49 -1.77 -0.27
C LEU A 81 8.88 -2.08 -0.82
N ARG A 82 9.28 -3.33 -0.71
CA ARG A 82 10.59 -3.79 -1.19
C ARG A 82 10.52 -4.49 -2.54
N SER A 83 9.39 -5.13 -2.84
CA SER A 83 9.24 -5.81 -4.11
C SER A 83 9.15 -4.81 -5.24
N PRO A 84 9.76 -5.11 -6.38
CA PRO A 84 9.54 -4.27 -7.55
C PRO A 84 8.10 -4.44 -8.02
N VAL A 85 7.38 -3.34 -8.15
CA VAL A 85 6.01 -3.33 -8.64
C VAL A 85 5.90 -2.27 -9.71
N THR A 86 5.38 -2.67 -10.86
CA THR A 86 5.12 -1.75 -11.95
C THR A 86 3.62 -1.58 -12.09
N ILE A 87 3.13 -0.38 -11.93
CA ILE A 87 1.72 -0.09 -12.14
C ILE A 87 1.49 0.07 -13.63
N LEU A 88 0.63 -0.77 -14.18
CA LEU A 88 0.34 -0.75 -15.60
C LEU A 88 -0.73 0.28 -15.92
N GLU A 89 -1.78 0.29 -15.12
CA GLU A 89 -2.84 1.27 -15.30
C GLU A 89 -3.65 1.34 -14.02
N GLY A 90 -4.25 2.48 -13.77
CA GLY A 90 -5.13 2.66 -12.65
C GLY A 90 -6.29 3.52 -13.05
N THR A 91 -7.47 3.17 -12.54
CA THR A 91 -8.63 4.00 -12.73
C THR A 91 -9.02 4.56 -11.41
N SER A 92 -9.32 5.84 -11.45
CA SER A 92 -9.86 6.43 -10.29
C SER A 92 -11.24 6.75 -10.68
N ASP A 93 -12.16 6.43 -9.83
CA ASP A 93 -13.44 6.70 -10.17
C ASP A 93 -13.74 8.09 -10.15
N GLU A 94 -14.16 8.55 -11.09
CA GLU A 94 -14.53 9.91 -11.12
C GLU A 94 -15.97 10.08 -11.23
#